data_1ce205db60c71ef5cf2622fab02acf90
#
_entry.id   1ce205db60c71ef5cf2622fab02acf90
#
_cell.length_a   1.000
_cell.length_b   1.000
_cell.length_c   1.000
_cell.angle_alpha   90.00
_cell.angle_beta   90.00
_cell.angle_gamma   90.00
#
_symmetry.space_group_name_H-M   'P 1'
#
loop_
_entity.id
_entity.type
_entity.pdbx_description
1 polymer ?
#
loop_
_entity_poly.entity_id
_entity_poly.type
_entity_poly.pdbx_seq_one_letter_code
_entity_poly.pdbx_strand_id
1 'polypeptide(L)'
;MIAYLKGELVVKSEEYIIIEVQGIGYKVFMSKKSIDELQENRQVRVYTYLKVREDDISLFGFNTLEELRMFELLISVSGVGAKTALTMLAVCEPSEFAIAVISEDIKVLTGIPGIGPKSAKRIILELKDKIKQQQQIEEINSKVKEENNKTSKIQEAIKNNDKVNEAISALQVLGYNKKEIEKKLEKLDIKEMTLEEIIK
;
A
#
# COMPACT_ATOMS: atom_id res chain seq x y z
N MET A 1 -6.14 13.74 13.69
CA MET A 1 -6.16 12.64 12.72
C MET A 1 -6.22 11.32 13.49
N ILE A 2 -7.04 10.35 13.07
CA ILE A 2 -7.16 9.04 13.72
C ILE A 2 -6.30 8.08 12.90
N ALA A 3 -5.19 7.58 13.46
CA ALA A 3 -4.23 6.73 12.75
C ALA A 3 -4.55 5.22 12.86
N TYR A 4 -5.15 4.82 13.96
CA TYR A 4 -5.65 3.46 14.17
C TYR A 4 -6.71 3.46 15.28
N LEU A 5 -7.54 2.43 15.30
CA LEU A 5 -8.42 2.10 16.42
C LEU A 5 -8.02 0.74 16.99
N LYS A 6 -8.02 0.64 18.31
CA LYS A 6 -7.88 -0.63 19.04
C LYS A 6 -9.03 -0.74 20.02
N GLY A 7 -9.91 -1.70 19.81
CA GLY A 7 -11.11 -1.89 20.62
C GLY A 7 -11.81 -3.19 20.30
N GLU A 8 -12.99 -3.35 20.83
CA GLU A 8 -13.84 -4.52 20.61
C GLU A 8 -14.66 -4.36 19.32
N LEU A 9 -14.67 -5.38 18.46
CA LEU A 9 -15.51 -5.42 17.27
C LEU A 9 -16.94 -5.81 17.68
N VAL A 10 -17.84 -4.82 17.73
CA VAL A 10 -19.22 -5.03 18.20
C VAL A 10 -20.25 -5.22 17.09
N VAL A 11 -19.94 -4.75 15.86
CA VAL A 11 -20.81 -4.94 14.69
C VAL A 11 -19.95 -5.26 13.47
N LYS A 12 -20.38 -6.27 12.73
CA LYS A 12 -19.79 -6.66 11.44
C LYS A 12 -20.87 -6.61 10.35
N SER A 13 -20.70 -5.73 9.38
CA SER A 13 -21.58 -5.58 8.21
C SER A 13 -20.81 -5.92 6.92
N GLU A 14 -21.42 -5.84 5.75
CA GLU A 14 -20.76 -6.12 4.48
C GLU A 14 -19.80 -5.01 4.03
N GLU A 15 -20.05 -3.76 4.42
CA GLU A 15 -19.28 -2.59 3.97
C GLU A 15 -18.57 -1.85 5.10
N TYR A 16 -18.90 -2.15 6.36
CA TYR A 16 -18.33 -1.48 7.52
C TYR A 16 -18.33 -2.36 8.75
N ILE A 17 -17.52 -1.97 9.71
CA ILE A 17 -17.55 -2.50 11.07
C ILE A 17 -17.82 -1.38 12.07
N ILE A 18 -18.23 -1.74 13.31
CA ILE A 18 -18.22 -0.81 14.44
C ILE A 18 -17.23 -1.35 15.47
N ILE A 19 -16.25 -0.52 15.81
CA ILE A 19 -15.28 -0.80 16.87
C ILE A 19 -15.62 0.07 18.06
N GLU A 20 -15.86 -0.56 19.21
CA GLU A 20 -16.04 0.16 20.47
C GLU A 20 -14.71 0.40 21.16
N VAL A 21 -14.43 1.66 21.44
CA VAL A 21 -13.25 2.10 22.19
C VAL A 21 -13.72 2.96 23.36
N GLN A 22 -13.60 2.44 24.57
CA GLN A 22 -14.00 3.13 25.82
C GLN A 22 -15.44 3.69 25.79
N GLY A 23 -16.40 2.91 25.32
CA GLY A 23 -17.81 3.28 25.25
C GLY A 23 -18.18 4.15 24.04
N ILE A 24 -17.27 4.40 23.11
CA ILE A 24 -17.53 5.12 21.86
C ILE A 24 -17.47 4.14 20.69
N GLY A 25 -18.57 4.01 19.95
CA GLY A 25 -18.63 3.18 18.73
C GLY A 25 -18.16 3.97 17.49
N TYR A 26 -17.07 3.53 16.90
CA TYR A 26 -16.53 4.08 15.64
C TYR A 26 -16.99 3.24 14.45
N LYS A 27 -17.73 3.85 13.51
CA LYS A 27 -18.09 3.24 12.24
C LYS A 27 -16.91 3.36 11.27
N VAL A 28 -16.40 2.22 10.80
CA VAL A 28 -15.22 2.15 9.94
C VAL A 28 -15.56 1.38 8.66
N PHE A 29 -15.47 2.04 7.51
CA PHE A 29 -15.65 1.41 6.20
C PHE A 29 -14.43 0.60 5.82
N MET A 30 -14.62 -0.64 5.40
CA MET A 30 -13.54 -1.57 5.03
C MET A 30 -13.91 -2.37 3.79
N SER A 31 -12.91 -3.01 3.19
CA SER A 31 -13.15 -3.98 2.13
C SER A 31 -13.86 -5.22 2.71
N LYS A 32 -14.72 -5.86 1.90
CA LYS A 32 -15.40 -7.09 2.31
C LYS A 32 -14.40 -8.16 2.76
N LYS A 33 -13.30 -8.31 2.03
CA LYS A 33 -12.21 -9.24 2.35
C LYS A 33 -11.65 -8.97 3.75
N SER A 34 -11.23 -7.72 4.02
CA SER A 34 -10.67 -7.34 5.32
C SER A 34 -11.65 -7.51 6.47
N ILE A 35 -12.97 -7.28 6.21
CA ILE A 35 -14.03 -7.51 7.19
C ILE A 35 -14.17 -9.02 7.51
N ASP A 36 -14.10 -9.88 6.48
CA ASP A 36 -14.30 -11.33 6.67
C ASP A 36 -13.20 -11.97 7.51
N GLU A 37 -12.00 -11.42 7.52
CA GLU A 37 -10.86 -11.84 8.34
C GLU A 37 -11.02 -11.51 9.83
N LEU A 38 -11.90 -10.57 10.18
CA LEU A 38 -12.12 -10.14 11.56
C LEU A 38 -13.17 -11.00 12.26
N GLN A 39 -13.05 -11.18 13.58
CA GLN A 39 -13.99 -11.92 14.41
C GLN A 39 -14.74 -10.97 15.35
N GLU A 40 -16.08 -11.09 15.38
CA GLU A 40 -16.92 -10.34 16.29
C GLU A 40 -16.63 -10.68 17.77
N ASN A 41 -16.90 -9.72 18.65
CA ASN A 41 -16.65 -9.82 20.09
C ASN A 41 -15.19 -10.12 20.46
N ARG A 42 -14.26 -9.69 19.60
CA ARG A 42 -12.81 -9.77 19.81
C ARG A 42 -12.17 -8.40 19.80
N GLN A 43 -11.07 -8.29 20.51
CA GLN A 43 -10.20 -7.13 20.42
C GLN A 43 -9.51 -7.12 19.06
N VAL A 44 -9.71 -6.03 18.31
CA VAL A 44 -9.11 -5.81 17.00
C VAL A 44 -8.28 -4.53 17.00
N ARG A 45 -7.30 -4.47 16.10
CA ARG A 45 -6.60 -3.23 15.74
C ARG A 45 -6.80 -3.02 14.25
N VAL A 46 -7.30 -1.85 13.88
CA VAL A 46 -7.53 -1.45 12.49
C VAL A 46 -6.83 -0.14 12.25
N TYR A 47 -5.96 -0.08 11.24
CA TYR A 47 -5.35 1.15 10.77
C TYR A 47 -6.39 1.98 10.04
N THR A 48 -6.32 3.31 10.16
CA THR A 48 -7.43 4.12 9.67
C THR A 48 -6.97 5.31 8.84
N TYR A 49 -7.76 5.62 7.82
CA TYR A 49 -7.72 6.83 7.03
C TYR A 49 -8.95 7.67 7.30
N LEU A 50 -8.78 8.86 7.87
CA LEU A 50 -9.87 9.81 8.11
C LEU A 50 -10.03 10.73 6.91
N LYS A 51 -11.18 10.64 6.25
CA LYS A 51 -11.58 11.52 5.16
C LYS A 51 -12.55 12.57 5.69
N VAL A 52 -12.20 13.83 5.51
CA VAL A 52 -13.00 14.97 5.91
C VAL A 52 -13.40 15.77 4.67
N ARG A 53 -14.69 16.04 4.51
CA ARG A 53 -15.28 16.92 3.51
C ARG A 53 -16.20 17.92 4.20
N GLU A 54 -16.70 18.90 3.48
CA GLU A 54 -17.63 19.88 4.03
C GLU A 54 -18.93 19.24 4.54
N ASP A 55 -19.39 18.18 3.87
CA ASP A 55 -20.66 17.50 4.08
C ASP A 55 -20.53 16.07 4.64
N ASP A 56 -19.30 15.55 4.81
CA ASP A 56 -19.08 14.15 5.23
C ASP A 56 -17.76 13.97 5.98
N ILE A 57 -17.83 13.17 7.05
CA ILE A 57 -16.66 12.65 7.77
C ILE A 57 -16.75 11.14 7.76
N SER A 58 -15.84 10.50 7.03
CA SER A 58 -15.80 9.04 6.88
C SER A 58 -14.47 8.49 7.37
N LEU A 59 -14.52 7.35 8.06
CA LEU A 59 -13.36 6.61 8.52
C LEU A 59 -13.25 5.32 7.72
N PHE A 60 -12.10 5.12 7.07
CA PHE A 60 -11.77 3.91 6.31
C PHE A 60 -10.76 3.09 7.10
N GLY A 61 -10.91 1.76 7.11
CA GLY A 61 -10.08 0.87 7.91
C GLY A 61 -9.40 -0.23 7.11
N PHE A 62 -8.26 -0.70 7.65
CA PHE A 62 -7.36 -1.64 7.01
C PHE A 62 -6.74 -2.56 8.06
N ASN A 63 -6.61 -3.85 7.74
CA ASN A 63 -6.00 -4.81 8.65
C ASN A 63 -4.49 -4.63 8.73
N THR A 64 -3.86 -4.16 7.63
CA THR A 64 -2.42 -3.96 7.53
C THR A 64 -2.05 -2.52 7.12
N LEU A 65 -0.81 -2.14 7.35
CA LEU A 65 -0.26 -0.84 6.90
C LEU A 65 -0.09 -0.81 5.38
N GLU A 66 0.17 -1.95 4.78
CA GLU A 66 0.30 -2.13 3.33
C GLU A 66 -1.03 -1.81 2.63
N GLU A 67 -2.14 -2.34 3.14
CA GLU A 67 -3.48 -2.01 2.64
C GLU A 67 -3.77 -0.51 2.77
N LEU A 68 -3.45 0.11 3.92
CA LEU A 68 -3.62 1.55 4.12
C LEU A 68 -2.81 2.35 3.10
N ARG A 69 -1.53 2.00 2.90
CA ARG A 69 -0.65 2.69 1.93
C ARG A 69 -1.17 2.54 0.50
N MET A 70 -1.58 1.33 0.11
CA MET A 70 -2.20 1.10 -1.20
C MET A 70 -3.46 1.94 -1.37
N PHE A 71 -4.32 2.03 -0.36
CA PHE A 71 -5.50 2.88 -0.38
C PHE A 71 -5.15 4.35 -0.60
N GLU A 72 -4.19 4.88 0.17
CA GLU A 72 -3.74 6.28 0.06
C GLU A 72 -3.16 6.57 -1.34
N LEU A 73 -2.40 5.65 -1.90
CA LEU A 73 -1.91 5.74 -3.27
C LEU A 73 -3.05 5.77 -4.29
N LEU A 74 -4.00 4.86 -4.17
CA LEU A 74 -5.13 4.77 -5.09
C LEU A 74 -5.99 6.02 -5.09
N ILE A 75 -6.36 6.54 -3.91
CA ILE A 75 -7.17 7.78 -3.81
C ILE A 75 -6.42 9.04 -4.25
N SER A 76 -5.09 8.98 -4.36
CA SER A 76 -4.27 10.07 -4.89
C SER A 76 -4.26 10.12 -6.42
N VAL A 77 -4.79 9.08 -7.09
CA VAL A 77 -4.95 9.03 -8.55
C VAL A 77 -6.25 9.72 -8.94
N SER A 78 -6.16 10.62 -9.93
CA SER A 78 -7.35 11.34 -10.41
C SER A 78 -8.43 10.40 -10.95
N GLY A 79 -9.65 10.52 -10.41
CA GLY A 79 -10.80 9.69 -10.79
C GLY A 79 -10.93 8.37 -10.01
N VAL A 80 -10.04 8.10 -9.04
CA VAL A 80 -10.18 6.97 -8.11
C VAL A 80 -10.72 7.49 -6.78
N GLY A 81 -11.95 7.12 -6.46
CA GLY A 81 -12.58 7.45 -5.17
C GLY A 81 -12.33 6.38 -4.10
N ALA A 82 -12.63 6.71 -2.84
CA ALA A 82 -12.46 5.79 -1.71
C ALA A 82 -13.20 4.45 -1.90
N LYS A 83 -14.44 4.48 -2.42
CA LYS A 83 -15.22 3.26 -2.68
C LYS A 83 -14.55 2.38 -3.74
N THR A 84 -14.05 2.97 -4.82
CA THR A 84 -13.30 2.25 -5.86
C THR A 84 -12.02 1.66 -5.29
N ALA A 85 -11.28 2.42 -4.47
CA ALA A 85 -10.05 1.94 -3.83
C ALA A 85 -10.32 0.75 -2.88
N LEU A 86 -11.41 0.77 -2.08
CA LEU A 86 -11.82 -0.39 -1.27
C LEU A 86 -12.19 -1.61 -2.12
N THR A 87 -12.87 -1.40 -3.27
CA THR A 87 -13.18 -2.49 -4.20
C THR A 87 -11.90 -3.11 -4.78
N MET A 88 -10.89 -2.30 -5.09
CA MET A 88 -9.59 -2.78 -5.56
C MET A 88 -8.90 -3.63 -4.50
N LEU A 89 -8.85 -3.15 -3.25
CA LEU A 89 -8.29 -3.89 -2.11
C LEU A 89 -9.03 -5.19 -1.78
N ALA A 90 -10.31 -5.29 -2.13
CA ALA A 90 -11.09 -6.52 -1.92
C ALA A 90 -10.68 -7.67 -2.86
N VAL A 91 -10.10 -7.36 -4.03
CA VAL A 91 -9.84 -8.34 -5.10
C VAL A 91 -8.38 -8.44 -5.53
N CYS A 92 -7.52 -7.49 -5.11
CA CYS A 92 -6.13 -7.43 -5.47
C CYS A 92 -5.26 -7.19 -4.23
N GLU A 93 -4.29 -8.06 -4.01
CA GLU A 93 -3.32 -7.89 -2.93
C GLU A 93 -2.39 -6.70 -3.21
N PRO A 94 -1.90 -5.98 -2.17
CA PRO A 94 -0.97 -4.87 -2.37
C PRO A 94 0.27 -5.25 -3.18
N SER A 95 0.86 -6.42 -2.96
CA SER A 95 2.01 -6.92 -3.71
C SER A 95 1.70 -7.17 -5.19
N GLU A 96 0.57 -7.83 -5.48
CA GLU A 96 0.10 -8.08 -6.85
C GLU A 96 -0.17 -6.78 -7.60
N PHE A 97 -0.83 -5.82 -6.94
CA PHE A 97 -1.06 -4.48 -7.48
C PHE A 97 0.25 -3.77 -7.82
N ALA A 98 1.23 -3.79 -6.91
CA ALA A 98 2.52 -3.15 -7.13
C ALA A 98 3.27 -3.76 -8.33
N ILE A 99 3.27 -5.09 -8.44
CA ILE A 99 3.85 -5.80 -9.59
C ILE A 99 3.13 -5.39 -10.89
N ALA A 100 1.79 -5.38 -10.90
CA ALA A 100 1.02 -4.99 -12.08
C ALA A 100 1.31 -3.56 -12.55
N VAL A 101 1.55 -2.63 -11.61
CA VAL A 101 1.94 -1.24 -11.93
C VAL A 101 3.33 -1.20 -12.55
N ILE A 102 4.31 -1.91 -11.97
CA ILE A 102 5.70 -1.89 -12.48
C ILE A 102 5.79 -2.57 -13.85
N SER A 103 5.15 -3.72 -14.04
CA SER A 103 5.11 -4.47 -15.30
C SER A 103 4.16 -3.89 -16.35
N GLU A 104 3.41 -2.82 -15.99
CA GLU A 104 2.38 -2.21 -16.84
C GLU A 104 1.27 -3.19 -17.28
N ASP A 105 0.94 -4.16 -16.42
CA ASP A 105 -0.08 -5.15 -16.72
C ASP A 105 -1.48 -4.56 -16.58
N ILE A 106 -1.97 -4.01 -17.70
CA ILE A 106 -3.32 -3.44 -17.80
C ILE A 106 -4.39 -4.53 -17.56
N LYS A 107 -4.13 -5.81 -17.89
CA LYS A 107 -5.12 -6.88 -17.77
C LYS A 107 -5.47 -7.15 -16.31
N VAL A 108 -4.48 -7.21 -15.44
CA VAL A 108 -4.69 -7.37 -13.99
C VAL A 108 -5.58 -6.25 -13.47
N LEU A 109 -5.26 -4.99 -13.80
CA LEU A 109 -6.03 -3.85 -13.32
C LEU A 109 -7.45 -3.77 -13.91
N THR A 110 -7.63 -4.14 -15.18
CA THR A 110 -8.98 -4.16 -15.80
C THR A 110 -9.82 -5.35 -15.36
N GLY A 111 -9.22 -6.36 -14.75
CA GLY A 111 -9.94 -7.45 -14.07
C GLY A 111 -10.68 -6.98 -12.81
N ILE A 112 -10.34 -5.83 -12.28
CA ILE A 112 -10.96 -5.26 -11.08
C ILE A 112 -12.29 -4.58 -11.44
N PRO A 113 -13.40 -4.92 -10.76
CA PRO A 113 -14.70 -4.29 -11.02
C PRO A 113 -14.66 -2.77 -10.94
N GLY A 114 -15.15 -2.09 -11.96
CA GLY A 114 -15.18 -0.62 -12.04
C GLY A 114 -13.90 0.02 -12.59
N ILE A 115 -12.88 -0.74 -12.95
CA ILE A 115 -11.66 -0.26 -13.59
C ILE A 115 -11.68 -0.60 -15.08
N GLY A 116 -11.92 0.40 -15.91
CA GLY A 116 -11.81 0.26 -17.36
C GLY A 116 -10.37 0.48 -17.87
N PRO A 117 -10.09 0.18 -19.16
CA PRO A 117 -8.75 0.34 -19.74
C PRO A 117 -8.18 1.75 -19.61
N LYS A 118 -9.02 2.78 -19.70
CA LYS A 118 -8.61 4.18 -19.54
C LYS A 118 -8.14 4.48 -18.10
N SER A 119 -8.90 3.99 -17.11
CA SER A 119 -8.56 4.16 -15.70
C SER A 119 -7.31 3.35 -15.34
N ALA A 120 -7.17 2.11 -15.82
CA ALA A 120 -6.00 1.27 -15.61
C ALA A 120 -4.72 1.95 -16.12
N LYS A 121 -4.73 2.45 -17.36
CA LYS A 121 -3.60 3.20 -17.94
C LYS A 121 -3.24 4.45 -17.12
N ARG A 122 -4.25 5.19 -16.67
CA ARG A 122 -4.05 6.37 -15.84
C ARG A 122 -3.41 6.02 -14.49
N ILE A 123 -3.92 4.98 -13.81
CA ILE A 123 -3.37 4.49 -12.54
C ILE A 123 -1.88 4.16 -12.70
N ILE A 124 -1.53 3.36 -13.71
CA ILE A 124 -0.14 2.98 -13.99
C ILE A 124 0.73 4.22 -14.21
N LEU A 125 0.30 5.13 -15.08
CA LEU A 125 1.08 6.31 -15.43
C LEU A 125 1.31 7.22 -14.21
N GLU A 126 0.24 7.60 -13.50
CA GLU A 126 0.33 8.52 -12.36
C GLU A 126 1.14 7.91 -11.19
N LEU A 127 1.04 6.60 -10.96
CA LEU A 127 1.82 5.96 -9.90
C LEU A 127 3.30 5.80 -10.28
N LYS A 128 3.61 5.45 -11.51
CA LYS A 128 5.01 5.41 -12.00
C LYS A 128 5.67 6.79 -11.93
N ASP A 129 4.95 7.84 -12.28
CA ASP A 129 5.47 9.21 -12.19
C ASP A 129 5.75 9.62 -10.73
N LYS A 130 4.88 9.25 -9.78
CA LYS A 130 5.11 9.49 -8.34
C LYS A 130 6.35 8.77 -7.83
N ILE A 131 6.55 7.51 -8.24
CA ILE A 131 7.74 6.74 -7.86
C ILE A 131 9.00 7.42 -8.39
N LYS A 132 9.01 7.82 -9.67
CA LYS A 132 10.14 8.55 -10.27
C LYS A 132 10.46 9.84 -9.53
N GLN A 133 9.44 10.62 -9.16
CA GLN A 133 9.61 11.85 -8.39
C GLN A 133 10.21 11.57 -7.00
N GLN A 134 9.74 10.53 -6.31
CA GLN A 134 10.30 10.15 -5.01
C GLN A 134 11.76 9.71 -5.12
N GLN A 135 12.10 8.92 -6.14
CA GLN A 135 13.48 8.51 -6.41
C GLN A 135 14.40 9.70 -6.65
N GLN A 136 13.97 10.68 -7.46
CA GLN A 136 14.74 11.90 -7.72
C GLN A 136 14.98 12.72 -6.45
N ILE A 137 13.97 12.87 -5.58
CA ILE A 137 14.09 13.58 -4.31
C ILE A 137 15.06 12.85 -3.38
N GLU A 138 15.01 11.51 -3.33
CA GLU A 138 15.93 10.71 -2.53
C GLU A 138 17.37 10.80 -3.04
N GLU A 139 17.59 10.80 -4.36
CA GLU A 139 18.91 11.00 -4.96
C GLU A 139 19.50 12.39 -4.66
N ILE A 140 18.69 13.44 -4.69
CA ILE A 140 19.13 14.79 -4.31
C ILE A 140 19.51 14.83 -2.84
N ASN A 141 18.68 14.24 -1.97
CA ASN A 141 18.93 14.19 -0.52
C ASN A 141 20.12 13.30 -0.14
N SER A 142 20.42 12.26 -0.92
CA SER A 142 21.60 11.41 -0.71
C SER A 142 22.89 12.11 -1.13
N LYS A 143 22.91 12.81 -2.26
CA LYS A 143 24.07 13.61 -2.70
C LYS A 143 24.48 14.70 -1.71
N VAL A 144 23.51 15.25 -0.98
CA VAL A 144 23.77 16.23 0.11
C VAL A 144 24.36 15.57 1.37
N LYS A 145 24.24 14.24 1.53
CA LYS A 145 24.71 13.48 2.71
C LYS A 145 25.93 12.60 2.44
N GLU A 146 26.42 12.50 1.20
CA GLU A 146 27.51 11.59 0.81
C GLU A 146 28.94 12.08 1.11
N GLU A 147 29.13 13.12 1.93
CA GLU A 147 30.49 13.41 2.41
C GLU A 147 31.05 12.43 3.46
N ASN A 148 30.27 11.43 3.91
CA ASN A 148 30.71 10.55 5.00
C ASN A 148 30.15 9.11 5.01
N ASN A 149 30.12 8.34 3.90
CA ASN A 149 29.99 6.89 4.11
C ASN A 149 30.47 6.04 2.94
N LYS A 150 31.32 5.07 3.27
CA LYS A 150 31.88 4.03 2.39
C LYS A 150 30.75 3.15 1.83
N THR A 151 30.66 3.08 0.52
CA THR A 151 29.78 2.18 -0.25
C THR A 151 30.01 0.73 0.19
N SER A 152 28.99 0.06 0.71
CA SER A 152 29.09 -1.36 1.08
C SER A 152 29.05 -2.24 -0.19
N LYS A 153 29.78 -3.36 -0.19
CA LYS A 153 29.82 -4.37 -1.27
C LYS A 153 28.43 -4.94 -1.64
N ILE A 154 27.45 -4.72 -0.80
CA ILE A 154 26.04 -5.15 -0.97
C ILE A 154 25.31 -4.28 -2.00
N GLN A 155 25.64 -2.98 -2.13
CA GLN A 155 25.06 -2.11 -3.13
C GLN A 155 25.44 -2.49 -4.58
N GLU A 156 26.57 -3.13 -4.78
CA GLU A 156 26.98 -3.66 -6.10
C GLU A 156 26.25 -4.98 -6.44
N ALA A 157 25.97 -5.84 -5.44
CA ALA A 157 25.22 -7.07 -5.64
C ALA A 157 23.72 -6.79 -5.93
N ILE A 158 23.15 -5.76 -5.31
CA ILE A 158 21.77 -5.30 -5.56
C ILE A 158 21.65 -4.71 -6.98
N LYS A 159 22.64 -3.94 -7.44
CA LYS A 159 22.60 -3.31 -8.78
C LYS A 159 22.61 -4.30 -9.95
N ASN A 160 23.07 -5.51 -9.75
CA ASN A 160 23.24 -6.52 -10.81
C ASN A 160 22.14 -7.58 -10.85
N ASN A 161 21.08 -7.46 -10.05
CA ASN A 161 19.97 -8.42 -10.02
C ASN A 161 18.65 -7.73 -10.39
N ASP A 162 18.19 -7.93 -11.63
CA ASP A 162 16.96 -7.32 -12.16
C ASP A 162 15.74 -7.57 -11.25
N LYS A 163 15.64 -8.80 -10.70
CA LYS A 163 14.56 -9.19 -9.78
C LYS A 163 14.54 -8.36 -8.49
N VAL A 164 15.71 -8.02 -7.94
CA VAL A 164 15.81 -7.19 -6.74
C VAL A 164 15.45 -5.75 -7.05
N ASN A 165 15.83 -5.24 -8.22
CA ASN A 165 15.45 -3.91 -8.66
C ASN A 165 13.94 -3.80 -8.90
N GLU A 166 13.31 -4.84 -9.46
CA GLU A 166 11.86 -4.91 -9.59
C GLU A 166 11.17 -4.96 -8.22
N ALA A 167 11.69 -5.76 -7.27
CA ALA A 167 11.14 -5.81 -5.91
C ALA A 167 11.26 -4.45 -5.20
N ILE A 168 12.41 -3.77 -5.31
CA ILE A 168 12.59 -2.42 -4.77
C ILE A 168 11.58 -1.46 -5.37
N SER A 169 11.40 -1.50 -6.69
CA SER A 169 10.45 -0.64 -7.38
C SER A 169 9.01 -0.92 -6.96
N ALA A 170 8.63 -2.20 -6.80
CA ALA A 170 7.30 -2.59 -6.34
C ALA A 170 7.04 -2.15 -4.89
N LEU A 171 8.01 -2.29 -4.00
CA LEU A 171 7.91 -1.82 -2.61
C LEU A 171 7.85 -0.28 -2.54
N GLN A 172 8.51 0.43 -3.44
CA GLN A 172 8.38 1.89 -3.57
C GLN A 172 6.99 2.29 -4.07
N VAL A 173 6.35 1.51 -4.97
CA VAL A 173 4.91 1.70 -5.30
C VAL A 173 4.06 1.66 -4.04
N LEU A 174 4.35 0.75 -3.12
CA LEU A 174 3.64 0.64 -1.83
C LEU A 174 4.05 1.72 -0.81
N GLY A 175 4.87 2.70 -1.20
CA GLY A 175 5.27 3.85 -0.38
C GLY A 175 6.36 3.56 0.64
N TYR A 176 7.14 2.48 0.48
CA TYR A 176 8.32 2.24 1.30
C TYR A 176 9.51 3.08 0.82
N ASN A 177 10.29 3.60 1.77
CA ASN A 177 11.52 4.32 1.47
C ASN A 177 12.61 3.34 1.02
N LYS A 178 13.39 3.69 -0.02
CA LYS A 178 14.45 2.85 -0.56
C LYS A 178 15.44 2.35 0.49
N LYS A 179 15.83 3.18 1.45
CA LYS A 179 16.73 2.80 2.56
C LYS A 179 16.14 1.76 3.51
N GLU A 180 14.83 1.84 3.78
CA GLU A 180 14.12 0.85 4.58
C GLU A 180 14.06 -0.49 3.86
N ILE A 181 13.79 -0.46 2.54
CA ILE A 181 13.76 -1.63 1.68
C ILE A 181 15.14 -2.30 1.66
N GLU A 182 16.19 -1.55 1.32
CA GLU A 182 17.57 -2.05 1.26
C GLU A 182 17.99 -2.70 2.59
N LYS A 183 17.73 -2.05 3.72
CA LYS A 183 18.03 -2.56 5.06
C LYS A 183 17.28 -3.85 5.41
N LYS A 184 16.07 -4.04 4.88
CA LYS A 184 15.31 -5.29 5.07
C LYS A 184 15.79 -6.38 4.13
N LEU A 185 16.06 -6.06 2.87
CA LEU A 185 16.59 -7.00 1.87
C LEU A 185 17.97 -7.54 2.25
N GLU A 186 18.81 -6.74 2.93
CA GLU A 186 20.10 -7.19 3.47
C GLU A 186 20.00 -8.39 4.44
N LYS A 187 18.84 -8.58 5.07
CA LYS A 187 18.61 -9.64 6.06
C LYS A 187 17.98 -10.89 5.46
N LEU A 188 17.62 -10.86 4.18
CA LEU A 188 16.94 -11.95 3.48
C LEU A 188 17.91 -12.68 2.54
N ASP A 189 17.79 -13.99 2.47
CA ASP A 189 18.49 -14.78 1.44
C ASP A 189 17.67 -14.78 0.14
N ILE A 190 17.91 -13.74 -0.67
CA ILE A 190 17.09 -13.39 -1.85
C ILE A 190 17.32 -14.37 -3.02
N LYS A 191 18.38 -15.22 -2.99
CA LYS A 191 18.81 -15.98 -4.16
C LYS A 191 17.77 -16.96 -4.69
N GLU A 192 16.97 -17.55 -3.81
CA GLU A 192 15.97 -18.56 -4.15
C GLU A 192 14.52 -18.04 -4.08
N MET A 193 14.29 -16.80 -3.61
CA MET A 193 12.96 -16.21 -3.46
C MET A 193 12.38 -15.73 -4.79
N THR A 194 11.06 -15.88 -4.97
CA THR A 194 10.31 -15.27 -6.07
C THR A 194 10.14 -13.77 -5.82
N LEU A 195 9.76 -13.01 -6.88
CA LEU A 195 9.47 -11.58 -6.74
C LEU A 195 8.36 -11.31 -5.71
N GLU A 196 7.30 -12.13 -5.72
CA GLU A 196 6.18 -12.02 -4.76
C GLU A 196 6.62 -12.30 -3.32
N GLU A 197 7.49 -13.29 -3.11
CA GLU A 197 8.02 -13.61 -1.77
C GLU A 197 8.91 -12.50 -1.21
N ILE A 198 9.64 -11.77 -2.07
CA ILE A 198 10.47 -10.63 -1.67
C ILE A 198 9.61 -9.42 -1.27
N ILE A 199 8.43 -9.25 -1.89
CA ILE A 199 7.53 -8.12 -1.65
C ILE A 199 6.62 -8.34 -0.44
N LYS A 200 6.36 -9.60 -0.07
CA LYS A 200 5.60 -9.98 1.14
C LYS A 200 6.46 -9.89 2.40
#